data_7563eec60d064d34a5c8afed1d7e6ff7
#
_entry.id   7563eec60d064d34a5c8afed1d7e6ff7
#
_cell.length_a   1.000
_cell.length_b   1.000
_cell.length_c   1.000
_cell.angle_alpha   90.00
_cell.angle_beta   90.00
_cell.angle_gamma   90.00
#
_symmetry.space_group_name_H-M   'P 1'
#
loop_
_entity.id
_entity.type
_entity.pdbx_description
1 polymer ?
#
loop_
_entity_poly.entity_id
_entity_poly.type
_entity_poly.pdbx_seq_one_letter_code
_entity_poly.pdbx_strand_id
1 'polypeptide(L)'
;PYTGSYGNVLVKGVGQILAITADSSFQMDATLVTEFVENVDRAFLPLIYKGEMLPTVNGRSISRAPAVGKTGYGSTTMYNLLIVAKFAPNNYQKKFQEAVKYWMKENPDYYLTNARDFNDLQMTMQLLTNPEITGGQLPFTGTKLYASMDRFVQRTPSYMFGLGLYSKRTASFEAGNKENKRGWH
;
A
#
# COMPACT_ATOMS: atom_id res chain seq x y z
N PRO A 1 -3.84 9.76 11.17
CA PRO A 1 -3.06 9.33 9.99
C PRO A 1 -3.92 8.59 8.96
N TYR A 2 -3.68 8.84 7.67
CA TYR A 2 -4.54 8.38 6.58
C TYR A 2 -3.76 7.73 5.43
N THR A 3 -2.55 7.24 5.69
CA THR A 3 -1.72 6.58 4.67
C THR A 3 -2.46 5.42 4.01
N GLY A 4 -3.14 4.59 4.80
CA GLY A 4 -3.86 3.43 4.29
C GLY A 4 -5.15 3.76 3.53
N SER A 5 -5.79 4.91 3.78
CA SER A 5 -7.04 5.29 3.10
C SER A 5 -6.82 6.40 2.06
N TYR A 6 -6.72 7.67 2.45
CA TYR A 6 -6.47 8.76 1.49
C TYR A 6 -5.12 8.65 0.79
N GLY A 7 -4.10 8.10 1.46
CA GLY A 7 -2.83 7.81 0.80
C GLY A 7 -2.99 6.86 -0.40
N ASN A 8 -3.84 5.86 -0.28
CA ASN A 8 -4.18 4.97 -1.39
C ASN A 8 -4.86 5.71 -2.56
N VAL A 9 -5.73 6.68 -2.26
CA VAL A 9 -6.36 7.52 -3.29
C VAL A 9 -5.31 8.32 -4.04
N LEU A 10 -4.33 8.89 -3.32
CA LEU A 10 -3.21 9.61 -3.93
C LEU A 10 -2.38 8.69 -4.85
N VAL A 11 -1.96 7.51 -4.36
CA VAL A 11 -1.14 6.58 -5.16
C VAL A 11 -1.89 6.11 -6.40
N LYS A 12 -3.20 5.82 -6.28
CA LYS A 12 -4.05 5.50 -7.42
C LYS A 12 -4.12 6.65 -8.43
N GLY A 13 -4.40 7.88 -7.96
CA GLY A 13 -4.54 9.05 -8.81
C GLY A 13 -3.26 9.37 -9.59
N VAL A 14 -2.11 9.35 -8.92
CA VAL A 14 -0.81 9.54 -9.58
C VAL A 14 -0.55 8.41 -10.59
N GLY A 15 -0.80 7.15 -10.22
CA GLY A 15 -0.65 6.02 -11.15
C GLY A 15 -1.50 6.17 -12.41
N GLN A 16 -2.74 6.68 -12.27
CA GLN A 16 -3.61 6.97 -13.40
C GLN A 16 -3.09 8.11 -14.28
N ILE A 17 -2.57 9.19 -13.67
CA ILE A 17 -1.95 10.30 -14.40
C ILE A 17 -0.74 9.80 -15.18
N LEU A 18 0.14 9.04 -14.56
CA LEU A 18 1.29 8.44 -15.21
C LEU A 18 0.87 7.59 -16.43
N ALA A 19 -0.20 6.80 -16.28
CA ALA A 19 -0.70 5.97 -17.38
C ALA A 19 -1.29 6.77 -18.54
N ILE A 20 -2.01 7.85 -18.24
CA ILE A 20 -2.66 8.69 -19.27
C ILE A 20 -1.65 9.56 -20.00
N THR A 21 -0.60 10.03 -19.31
CA THR A 21 0.39 10.95 -19.87
C THR A 21 1.62 10.23 -20.44
N ALA A 22 1.74 8.92 -20.26
CA ALA A 22 2.85 8.14 -20.81
C ALA A 22 2.99 8.36 -22.32
N ASP A 23 4.22 8.48 -22.80
CA ASP A 23 4.59 8.66 -24.20
C ASP A 23 3.98 9.90 -24.88
N SER A 24 3.55 10.89 -24.09
CA SER A 24 3.00 12.16 -24.58
C SER A 24 3.88 13.35 -24.16
N SER A 25 3.57 14.54 -24.73
CA SER A 25 4.23 15.79 -24.31
C SER A 25 3.91 16.23 -22.88
N PHE A 26 2.94 15.58 -22.23
CA PHE A 26 2.54 15.81 -20.85
C PHE A 26 3.16 14.78 -19.88
N GLN A 27 4.05 13.92 -20.37
CA GLN A 27 4.69 12.91 -19.54
C GLN A 27 5.40 13.57 -18.36
N MET A 28 5.19 13.01 -17.17
CA MET A 28 5.83 13.49 -15.94
C MET A 28 7.35 13.29 -16.00
N ASP A 29 8.09 14.27 -15.50
CA ASP A 29 9.55 14.19 -15.39
C ASP A 29 9.99 12.96 -14.59
N ALA A 30 11.01 12.26 -15.09
CA ALA A 30 11.51 11.01 -14.51
C ALA A 30 12.04 11.18 -13.07
N THR A 31 12.57 12.37 -12.73
CA THR A 31 13.03 12.68 -11.38
C THR A 31 11.85 12.74 -10.42
N LEU A 32 10.77 13.43 -10.81
CA LEU A 32 9.55 13.52 -10.00
C LEU A 32 8.89 12.15 -9.81
N VAL A 33 8.89 11.32 -10.86
CA VAL A 33 8.39 9.93 -10.75
C VAL A 33 9.24 9.15 -9.75
N THR A 34 10.55 9.27 -9.80
CA THR A 34 11.47 8.59 -8.89
C THR A 34 11.23 9.02 -7.45
N GLU A 35 11.16 10.33 -7.19
CA GLU A 35 10.88 10.86 -5.85
C GLU A 35 9.53 10.39 -5.30
N PHE A 36 8.51 10.37 -6.15
CA PHE A 36 7.20 9.85 -5.77
C PHE A 36 7.27 8.36 -5.38
N VAL A 37 7.92 7.55 -6.21
CA VAL A 37 8.06 6.10 -5.98
C VAL A 37 8.86 5.81 -4.72
N GLU A 38 9.92 6.55 -4.45
CA GLU A 38 10.69 6.47 -3.20
C GLU A 38 9.84 6.79 -1.97
N ASN A 39 8.99 7.81 -2.07
CA ASN A 39 8.07 8.16 -1.00
C ASN A 39 7.03 7.07 -0.78
N VAL A 40 6.49 6.46 -1.86
CA VAL A 40 5.56 5.33 -1.78
C VAL A 40 6.24 4.12 -1.11
N ASP A 41 7.45 3.77 -1.52
CA ASP A 41 8.22 2.69 -0.91
C ASP A 41 8.38 2.88 0.61
N ARG A 42 8.86 4.06 1.00
CA ARG A 42 9.11 4.38 2.41
C ARG A 42 7.84 4.48 3.25
N ALA A 43 6.74 4.94 2.65
CA ALA A 43 5.49 5.19 3.38
C ALA A 43 4.58 3.96 3.47
N PHE A 44 4.55 3.09 2.45
CA PHE A 44 3.55 2.03 2.37
C PHE A 44 4.09 0.63 2.67
N LEU A 45 5.25 0.24 2.15
CA LEU A 45 5.72 -1.14 2.30
C LEU A 45 5.86 -1.59 3.75
N PRO A 46 6.41 -0.77 4.67
CA PRO A 46 6.50 -1.17 6.07
C PRO A 46 5.15 -1.33 6.78
N LEU A 47 4.08 -0.74 6.24
CA LEU A 47 2.74 -0.75 6.84
C LEU A 47 1.87 -1.91 6.38
N ILE A 48 2.35 -2.75 5.46
CA ILE A 48 1.58 -3.90 4.94
C ILE A 48 2.17 -5.19 5.49
N TYR A 49 1.32 -6.01 6.10
CA TYR A 49 1.66 -7.33 6.61
C TYR A 49 0.68 -8.37 6.07
N LYS A 50 1.20 -9.41 5.42
CA LYS A 50 0.38 -10.49 4.84
C LYS A 50 -0.75 -9.97 3.93
N GLY A 51 -0.49 -8.89 3.20
CA GLY A 51 -1.48 -8.25 2.35
C GLY A 51 -2.47 -7.34 3.08
N GLU A 52 -2.33 -7.11 4.38
CA GLU A 52 -3.19 -6.22 5.16
C GLU A 52 -2.47 -4.93 5.55
N MET A 53 -3.18 -3.82 5.45
CA MET A 53 -2.70 -2.52 5.89
C MET A 53 -2.84 -2.36 7.40
N LEU A 54 -1.82 -1.84 8.07
CA LEU A 54 -1.85 -1.56 9.50
C LEU A 54 -3.05 -0.66 9.86
N PRO A 55 -3.95 -1.08 10.75
CA PRO A 55 -5.18 -0.34 11.05
C PRO A 55 -4.94 1.09 11.58
N THR A 56 -3.85 1.31 12.30
CA THR A 56 -3.52 2.61 12.91
C THR A 56 -3.22 3.73 11.90
N VAL A 57 -3.15 3.43 10.60
CA VAL A 57 -2.96 4.41 9.51
C VAL A 57 -4.17 4.57 8.60
N ASN A 58 -5.33 4.01 8.98
CA ASN A 58 -6.56 4.06 8.19
C ASN A 58 -7.50 5.21 8.62
N GLY A 59 -7.12 5.99 9.64
CA GLY A 59 -7.95 7.08 10.17
C GLY A 59 -9.34 6.58 10.60
N ARG A 60 -10.38 7.40 10.46
CA ARG A 60 -11.75 7.04 10.84
C ARG A 60 -12.30 5.81 10.12
N SER A 61 -11.75 5.46 8.97
CA SER A 61 -12.21 4.29 8.20
C SER A 61 -11.87 2.95 8.84
N ILE A 62 -11.13 2.92 9.94
CA ILE A 62 -10.95 1.70 10.76
C ILE A 62 -12.29 1.15 11.26
N SER A 63 -13.33 1.98 11.37
CA SER A 63 -14.66 1.55 11.79
C SER A 63 -15.49 0.92 10.68
N ARG A 64 -15.02 0.94 9.44
CA ARG A 64 -15.69 0.33 8.29
C ARG A 64 -15.29 -1.13 8.18
N ALA A 65 -16.26 -2.05 8.03
CA ALA A 65 -16.00 -3.46 7.94
C ALA A 65 -15.01 -3.84 6.81
N PRO A 66 -15.06 -3.27 5.59
CA PRO A 66 -14.10 -3.57 4.54
C PRO A 66 -12.70 -2.95 4.74
N ALA A 67 -12.52 -2.13 5.78
CA ALA A 67 -11.23 -1.49 6.04
C ALA A 67 -10.21 -2.43 6.70
N VAL A 68 -10.66 -3.57 7.18
CA VAL A 68 -9.85 -4.58 7.86
C VAL A 68 -9.97 -5.89 7.11
N GLY A 69 -8.85 -6.59 6.97
CA GLY A 69 -8.78 -7.85 6.26
C GLY A 69 -8.31 -7.74 4.81
N LYS A 70 -8.20 -8.88 4.14
CA LYS A 70 -7.62 -9.01 2.79
C LYS A 70 -8.35 -8.21 1.70
N THR A 71 -9.62 -7.91 1.90
CA THR A 71 -10.45 -7.07 1.01
C THR A 71 -10.30 -5.57 1.27
N GLY A 72 -9.51 -5.19 2.27
CA GLY A 72 -9.37 -3.82 2.71
C GLY A 72 -8.30 -3.03 1.96
N TYR A 73 -7.74 -2.05 2.66
CA TYR A 73 -6.76 -1.11 2.10
C TYR A 73 -5.44 -1.75 1.68
N GLY A 74 -5.05 -2.90 2.27
CA GLY A 74 -3.86 -3.63 1.88
C GLY A 74 -3.97 -4.13 0.43
N SER A 75 -5.03 -4.82 0.09
CA SER A 75 -5.30 -5.30 -1.27
C SER A 75 -5.35 -4.15 -2.27
N THR A 76 -6.07 -3.07 -1.94
CA THR A 76 -6.11 -1.86 -2.78
C THR A 76 -4.72 -1.26 -2.99
N THR A 77 -3.89 -1.21 -1.94
CA THR A 77 -2.52 -0.72 -2.05
C THR A 77 -1.69 -1.59 -2.99
N MET A 78 -1.81 -2.91 -2.91
CA MET A 78 -1.05 -3.81 -3.77
C MET A 78 -1.32 -3.57 -5.25
N TYR A 79 -2.58 -3.42 -5.66
CA TYR A 79 -2.91 -3.09 -7.04
C TYR A 79 -2.40 -1.71 -7.45
N ASN A 80 -2.49 -0.72 -6.58
CA ASN A 80 -1.95 0.62 -6.86
C ASN A 80 -0.42 0.60 -7.01
N LEU A 81 0.28 -0.20 -6.20
CA LEU A 81 1.74 -0.42 -6.35
C LEU A 81 2.08 -1.04 -7.69
N LEU A 82 1.31 -2.02 -8.18
CA LEU A 82 1.53 -2.63 -9.50
C LEU A 82 1.30 -1.64 -10.65
N ILE A 83 0.31 -0.74 -10.53
CA ILE A 83 0.08 0.31 -11.53
C ILE A 83 1.26 1.27 -11.57
N VAL A 84 1.69 1.79 -10.41
CA VAL A 84 2.83 2.71 -10.31
C VAL A 84 4.13 2.04 -10.74
N ALA A 85 4.31 0.76 -10.45
CA ALA A 85 5.49 -0.01 -10.84
C ALA A 85 5.76 0.02 -12.35
N LYS A 86 4.72 0.09 -13.19
CA LYS A 86 4.87 0.14 -14.65
C LYS A 86 5.65 1.37 -15.13
N PHE A 87 5.65 2.45 -14.36
CA PHE A 87 6.27 3.73 -14.67
C PHE A 87 7.49 4.03 -13.78
N ALA A 88 7.76 3.16 -12.82
CA ALA A 88 8.85 3.31 -11.88
C ALA A 88 10.21 2.93 -12.52
N PRO A 89 11.34 3.48 -12.03
CA PRO A 89 12.65 2.94 -12.36
C PRO A 89 12.75 1.44 -12.09
N ASN A 90 13.55 0.72 -12.89
CA ASN A 90 13.60 -0.75 -12.90
C ASN A 90 13.81 -1.38 -11.51
N ASN A 91 14.61 -0.77 -10.65
CA ASN A 91 14.84 -1.24 -9.29
C ASN A 91 13.56 -1.18 -8.42
N TYR A 92 12.78 -0.11 -8.53
CA TYR A 92 11.52 0.03 -7.82
C TYR A 92 10.40 -0.78 -8.47
N GLN A 93 10.37 -0.86 -9.80
CA GLN A 93 9.44 -1.74 -10.52
C GLN A 93 9.56 -3.17 -9.99
N LYS A 94 10.77 -3.72 -10.01
CA LYS A 94 11.04 -5.08 -9.50
C LYS A 94 10.70 -5.19 -8.02
N LYS A 95 11.11 -4.23 -7.20
CA LYS A 95 10.84 -4.24 -5.76
C LYS A 95 9.34 -4.29 -5.44
N PHE A 96 8.52 -3.51 -6.13
CA PHE A 96 7.07 -3.50 -5.91
C PHE A 96 6.42 -4.80 -6.39
N GLN A 97 6.84 -5.32 -7.53
CA GLN A 97 6.35 -6.60 -8.04
C GLN A 97 6.72 -7.76 -7.10
N GLU A 98 7.95 -7.82 -6.61
CA GLU A 98 8.39 -8.81 -5.63
C GLU A 98 7.60 -8.71 -4.32
N ALA A 99 7.36 -7.48 -3.82
CA ALA A 99 6.59 -7.25 -2.61
C ALA A 99 5.13 -7.72 -2.77
N VAL A 100 4.48 -7.35 -3.86
CA VAL A 100 3.09 -7.72 -4.10
C VAL A 100 2.97 -9.23 -4.32
N LYS A 101 3.86 -9.84 -5.11
CA LYS A 101 3.89 -11.28 -5.29
C LYS A 101 4.11 -12.03 -3.97
N TYR A 102 5.01 -11.53 -3.11
CA TYR A 102 5.23 -12.09 -1.78
C TYR A 102 3.92 -12.19 -0.97
N TRP A 103 3.12 -11.12 -0.96
CA TRP A 103 1.85 -11.12 -0.23
C TRP A 103 0.77 -11.97 -0.90
N MET A 104 0.68 -11.94 -2.23
CA MET A 104 -0.34 -12.70 -2.98
C MET A 104 -0.12 -14.21 -2.92
N LYS A 105 1.12 -14.67 -2.83
CA LYS A 105 1.47 -16.10 -2.75
C LYS A 105 0.92 -16.78 -1.49
N GLU A 106 0.60 -16.06 -0.44
CA GLU A 106 0.00 -16.65 0.76
C GLU A 106 -1.44 -17.14 0.51
N ASN A 107 -2.15 -16.54 -0.45
CA ASN A 107 -3.51 -16.96 -0.83
C ASN A 107 -3.82 -16.55 -2.28
N PRO A 108 -3.20 -17.20 -3.28
CA PRO A 108 -3.33 -16.81 -4.67
C PRO A 108 -4.77 -16.92 -5.19
N ASP A 109 -5.50 -17.96 -4.80
CA ASP A 109 -6.89 -18.17 -5.23
C ASP A 109 -7.80 -17.03 -4.79
N TYR A 110 -7.56 -16.50 -3.60
CA TYR A 110 -8.30 -15.34 -3.11
C TYR A 110 -8.15 -14.14 -4.03
N TYR A 111 -6.93 -13.81 -4.47
CA TYR A 111 -6.67 -12.65 -5.33
C TYR A 111 -7.17 -12.86 -6.76
N LEU A 112 -7.18 -14.10 -7.24
CA LEU A 112 -7.72 -14.43 -8.55
C LEU A 112 -9.28 -14.36 -8.57
N THR A 113 -9.93 -14.76 -7.49
CA THR A 113 -11.39 -14.76 -7.41
C THR A 113 -12.00 -13.44 -6.95
N ASN A 114 -11.24 -12.59 -6.25
CA ASN A 114 -11.69 -11.32 -5.68
C ASN A 114 -11.02 -10.10 -6.32
N ALA A 115 -10.53 -10.21 -7.53
CA ALA A 115 -10.06 -9.08 -8.31
C ALA A 115 -11.21 -8.07 -8.51
N ARG A 116 -10.92 -6.78 -8.37
CA ARG A 116 -11.95 -5.72 -8.42
C ARG A 116 -12.49 -5.50 -9.83
N ASP A 117 -11.63 -5.73 -10.83
CA ASP A 117 -11.94 -5.59 -12.24
C ASP A 117 -10.99 -6.48 -13.08
N PHE A 118 -11.17 -6.43 -14.40
CA PHE A 118 -10.39 -7.23 -15.35
C PHE A 118 -8.90 -6.87 -15.33
N ASN A 119 -8.54 -5.60 -15.14
CA ASN A 119 -7.14 -5.18 -15.08
C ASN A 119 -6.44 -5.74 -13.86
N ASP A 120 -7.09 -5.70 -12.70
CA ASP A 120 -6.56 -6.29 -11.47
C ASP A 120 -6.36 -7.80 -11.62
N LEU A 121 -7.31 -8.50 -12.24
CA LEU A 121 -7.20 -9.94 -12.54
C LEU A 121 -6.02 -10.21 -13.46
N GLN A 122 -5.90 -9.47 -14.54
CA GLN A 122 -4.80 -9.63 -15.50
C GLN A 122 -3.45 -9.38 -14.84
N MET A 123 -3.31 -8.30 -14.06
CA MET A 123 -2.08 -8.01 -13.31
C MET A 123 -1.74 -9.12 -12.32
N THR A 124 -2.73 -9.65 -11.63
CA THR A 124 -2.57 -10.77 -10.69
C THR A 124 -2.05 -12.01 -11.41
N MET A 125 -2.69 -12.41 -12.50
CA MET A 125 -2.29 -13.58 -13.28
C MET A 125 -0.86 -13.42 -13.82
N GLN A 126 -0.56 -12.28 -14.45
CA GLN A 126 0.77 -11.99 -14.99
C GLN A 126 1.85 -12.04 -13.90
N LEU A 127 1.57 -11.45 -12.74
CA LEU A 127 2.52 -11.44 -11.63
C LEU A 127 2.75 -12.82 -11.05
N LEU A 128 1.68 -13.58 -10.79
CA LEU A 128 1.79 -14.91 -10.17
C LEU A 128 2.50 -15.92 -11.08
N THR A 129 2.31 -15.81 -12.40
CA THR A 129 2.90 -16.73 -13.38
C THR A 129 4.30 -16.30 -13.86
N ASN A 130 4.72 -15.06 -13.59
CA ASN A 130 6.05 -14.60 -14.02
C ASN A 130 7.17 -15.26 -13.20
N PRO A 131 8.04 -16.11 -13.80
CA PRO A 131 9.12 -16.78 -13.07
C PRO A 131 10.27 -15.85 -12.66
N GLU A 132 10.42 -14.68 -13.32
CA GLU A 132 11.49 -13.73 -13.02
C GLU A 132 11.23 -12.93 -11.74
N ILE A 133 9.97 -12.86 -11.32
CA ILE A 133 9.55 -12.24 -10.05
C ILE A 133 9.30 -13.36 -9.06
N THR A 134 10.16 -13.51 -8.08
CA THR A 134 10.09 -14.68 -7.18
C THR A 134 9.10 -14.51 -6.04
N GLY A 135 8.91 -13.27 -5.56
CA GLY A 135 8.18 -13.01 -4.32
C GLY A 135 8.76 -13.80 -3.14
N GLY A 136 10.09 -13.97 -3.12
CA GLY A 136 10.78 -14.83 -2.14
C GLY A 136 11.27 -14.10 -0.90
N GLN A 137 11.29 -12.77 -0.92
CA GLN A 137 11.80 -11.97 0.17
C GLN A 137 10.71 -11.15 0.85
N LEU A 138 10.81 -11.04 2.16
CA LEU A 138 9.94 -10.17 2.93
C LEU A 138 10.15 -8.71 2.48
N PRO A 139 9.08 -7.97 2.08
CA PRO A 139 9.21 -6.64 1.51
C PRO A 139 9.86 -5.60 2.43
N PHE A 140 9.75 -5.80 3.72
CA PHE A 140 10.38 -4.97 4.74
C PHE A 140 10.65 -5.77 6.01
N THR A 141 11.82 -5.56 6.62
CA THR A 141 12.19 -6.03 7.96
C THR A 141 12.85 -4.91 8.73
N GLY A 142 12.72 -4.93 10.06
CA GLY A 142 13.31 -3.93 10.94
C GLY A 142 12.27 -3.02 11.59
N THR A 143 12.70 -1.84 11.97
CA THR A 143 11.87 -0.84 12.65
C THR A 143 11.71 0.42 11.79
N LYS A 144 10.54 1.03 11.85
CA LYS A 144 10.25 2.30 11.19
C LYS A 144 9.49 3.22 12.13
N LEU A 145 10.05 4.40 12.37
CA LEU A 145 9.37 5.49 13.07
C LEU A 145 8.85 6.50 12.04
N TYR A 146 7.57 6.75 12.08
CA TYR A 146 6.87 7.78 11.33
C TYR A 146 6.59 8.96 12.26
N ALA A 147 7.61 9.77 12.52
CA ALA A 147 7.55 10.85 13.51
C ALA A 147 6.43 11.86 13.25
N SER A 148 6.16 12.18 11.97
CA SER A 148 5.12 13.16 11.60
C SER A 148 3.69 12.69 11.88
N MET A 149 3.47 11.39 12.03
CA MET A 149 2.14 10.84 12.32
C MET A 149 2.08 10.00 13.60
N ASP A 150 3.14 10.05 14.41
CA ASP A 150 3.24 9.36 15.70
C ASP A 150 2.93 7.86 15.58
N ARG A 151 3.53 7.20 14.59
CA ARG A 151 3.40 5.76 14.36
C ARG A 151 4.75 5.08 14.37
N PHE A 152 4.78 3.91 14.98
CA PHE A 152 5.95 3.04 15.01
C PHE A 152 5.56 1.66 14.48
N VAL A 153 6.45 1.05 13.71
CA VAL A 153 6.30 -0.31 13.20
C VAL A 153 7.58 -1.08 13.45
N GLN A 154 7.45 -2.28 13.96
CA GLN A 154 8.50 -3.28 13.98
C GLN A 154 8.03 -4.50 13.21
N ARG A 155 8.87 -5.00 12.32
CA ARG A 155 8.55 -6.16 11.50
C ARG A 155 9.70 -7.15 11.45
N THR A 156 9.34 -8.43 11.62
CA THR A 156 10.20 -9.59 11.46
C THR A 156 9.53 -10.58 10.50
N PRO A 157 10.19 -11.66 10.09
CA PRO A 157 9.52 -12.73 9.33
C PRO A 157 8.30 -13.31 10.04
N SER A 158 8.29 -13.33 11.39
CA SER A 158 7.26 -14.02 12.17
C SER A 158 6.12 -13.14 12.62
N TYR A 159 6.33 -11.83 12.75
CA TYR A 159 5.31 -10.90 13.24
C TYR A 159 5.50 -9.48 12.74
N MET A 160 4.42 -8.71 12.84
CA MET A 160 4.43 -7.27 12.77
C MET A 160 3.81 -6.69 14.04
N PHE A 161 4.51 -5.74 14.65
CA PHE A 161 4.01 -4.93 15.74
C PHE A 161 3.86 -3.50 15.28
N GLY A 162 2.68 -2.92 15.47
CA GLY A 162 2.39 -1.53 15.15
C GLY A 162 1.90 -0.77 16.36
N LEU A 163 2.46 0.41 16.63
CA LEU A 163 2.08 1.27 17.73
C LEU A 163 1.59 2.62 17.22
N GLY A 164 0.37 2.99 17.59
CA GLY A 164 -0.17 4.34 17.46
C GLY A 164 0.14 5.13 18.73
N LEU A 165 0.98 6.14 18.62
CA LEU A 165 1.32 7.03 19.72
C LEU A 165 0.40 8.25 19.71
N TYR A 166 0.24 8.87 20.87
CA TYR A 166 -0.51 10.10 21.02
C TYR A 166 0.42 11.31 21.07
N SER A 167 0.01 12.39 20.43
CA SER A 167 0.66 13.70 20.58
C SER A 167 -0.35 14.82 20.29
N LYS A 168 0.08 16.08 20.50
CA LYS A 168 -0.72 17.25 20.14
C LYS A 168 -1.02 17.37 18.64
N ARG A 169 -0.24 16.64 17.78
CA ARG A 169 -0.45 16.62 16.32
C ARG A 169 -1.55 15.67 15.88
N THR A 170 -1.82 14.64 16.68
CA THR A 170 -2.80 13.60 16.35
C THR A 170 -4.00 13.73 17.25
N ALA A 171 -5.16 14.04 16.69
CA ALA A 171 -6.40 14.06 17.44
C ALA A 171 -6.73 12.67 17.98
N SER A 172 -7.32 12.60 19.18
CA SER A 172 -7.72 11.34 19.80
C SER A 172 -8.89 10.65 19.11
N PHE A 173 -9.66 11.40 18.35
CA PHE A 173 -10.73 10.88 17.49
C PHE A 173 -11.03 11.88 16.36
N GLU A 174 -11.68 11.40 15.32
CA GLU A 174 -12.19 12.24 14.24
C GLU A 174 -13.72 12.17 14.23
N ALA A 175 -14.36 13.32 14.38
CA ALA A 175 -15.80 13.45 14.25
C ALA A 175 -16.16 13.68 12.78
N GLY A 176 -16.76 12.72 12.13
CA GLY A 176 -17.20 12.81 10.75
C GLY A 176 -18.00 11.58 10.33
N ASN A 177 -19.05 11.74 9.55
CA ASN A 177 -19.88 10.66 9.03
C ASN A 177 -20.41 9.67 10.08
N LYS A 178 -20.44 10.04 11.35
CA LYS A 178 -20.75 9.16 12.48
C LYS A 178 -19.80 7.97 12.64
N GLU A 179 -18.63 8.04 12.03
CA GLU A 179 -17.58 7.02 12.07
C GLU A 179 -16.62 7.25 13.23
N ASN A 180 -15.91 6.18 13.61
CA ASN A 180 -14.82 6.21 14.58
C ASN A 180 -15.14 6.90 15.92
N LYS A 181 -16.31 6.63 16.47
CA LYS A 181 -16.73 7.13 17.80
C LYS A 181 -15.94 6.51 18.96
N ARG A 182 -15.03 5.60 18.70
CA ARG A 182 -14.27 4.84 19.71
C ARG A 182 -12.86 5.38 19.98
N GLY A 183 -12.49 6.51 19.38
CA GLY A 183 -11.18 7.13 19.64
C GLY A 183 -9.97 6.38 19.06
N TRP A 184 -10.14 5.60 18.01
CA TRP A 184 -9.04 4.89 17.32
C TRP A 184 -8.51 5.76 16.17
N HIS A 185 -7.26 6.12 16.23
CA HIS A 185 -6.56 6.84 15.17
C HIS A 185 -5.18 6.27 14.89
#